data_1e56d5f851ad0a02cce70275571c27f5
#
_entry.id   1e56d5f851ad0a02cce70275571c27f5
#
_cell.length_a   1.000
_cell.length_b   1.000
_cell.length_c   1.000
_cell.angle_alpha   90.00
_cell.angle_beta   90.00
_cell.angle_gamma   90.00
#
_symmetry.space_group_name_H-M   'P 1'
#
loop_
_entity.id
_entity.type
_entity.pdbx_description
1 polymer ?
#
loop_
_entity_poly.entity_id
_entity_poly.type
_entity_poly.pdbx_seq_one_letter_code
_entity_poly.pdbx_strand_id
1 'polypeptide(L)'
;MSEHTHADPGVLTDHTDVICSTSIERIVTGRNVALEQIEVLMQQLGDVSTLTRSIGGKTALDWAMKQDFRCGCWLMEKREMAMKAITRNIDREIWRDLMKKSGMLSLMDAQARDQWYRNLEGNDIPTISEANILSTFEQLHQSKGEVFERGVINVFKGLSWDYKSNNPCKFGRKIIVTGLVKYDRWGFGLNWGWQRDRLADLERMLMLLDGKSVPDNRADVTRRLDDHIHENRGSNCYEDGMFKIKYFQKGTAHITFRRPELVDKLNDIIARHYPGALSAR
;
A
#
# COMPACT_ATOMS: atom_id res chain seq x y z
N MET A 1 -11.43 23.38 36.04
CA MET A 1 -12.08 22.26 35.35
C MET A 1 -12.24 22.71 33.90
N SER A 2 -11.30 22.34 33.04
CA SER A 2 -11.34 22.69 31.63
C SER A 2 -11.64 21.41 30.86
N GLU A 3 -12.83 21.37 30.28
CA GLU A 3 -13.25 20.27 29.40
C GLU A 3 -12.43 20.32 28.11
N HIS A 4 -11.58 19.32 27.93
CA HIS A 4 -10.98 19.05 26.65
C HIS A 4 -12.04 18.44 25.74
N THR A 5 -12.66 19.27 24.93
CA THR A 5 -13.48 18.84 23.79
C THR A 5 -12.54 18.15 22.79
N HIS A 6 -12.56 16.82 22.78
CA HIS A 6 -12.01 16.03 21.68
C HIS A 6 -12.72 16.45 20.39
N ALA A 7 -12.00 17.13 19.51
CA ALA A 7 -12.48 17.35 18.15
C ALA A 7 -12.65 15.98 17.49
N ASP A 8 -13.88 15.67 17.17
CA ASP A 8 -14.32 14.48 16.45
C ASP A 8 -13.50 14.35 15.12
N PRO A 9 -12.84 13.22 14.85
CA PRO A 9 -12.18 12.96 13.57
C PRO A 9 -13.16 12.73 12.42
N GLY A 10 -14.37 13.26 12.50
CA GLY A 10 -15.49 13.11 11.58
C GLY A 10 -15.31 13.62 10.15
N VAL A 11 -14.07 13.75 9.65
CA VAL A 11 -13.80 14.20 8.26
C VAL A 11 -13.33 13.06 7.35
N LEU A 12 -13.05 11.89 7.89
CA LEU A 12 -12.83 10.71 7.04
C LEU A 12 -14.21 10.10 6.76
N THR A 13 -14.88 10.59 5.71
CA THR A 13 -16.12 9.99 5.21
C THR A 13 -15.93 8.50 5.02
N ASP A 14 -16.90 7.75 5.49
CA ASP A 14 -16.98 6.30 5.59
C ASP A 14 -17.09 5.66 4.19
N HIS A 15 -16.02 5.73 3.40
CA HIS A 15 -15.85 5.00 2.14
C HIS A 15 -15.10 3.68 2.33
N THR A 16 -14.97 3.23 3.58
CA THR A 16 -14.55 1.86 3.82
C THR A 16 -15.78 0.99 3.63
N ASP A 17 -15.85 0.28 2.50
CA ASP A 17 -16.78 -0.83 2.34
C ASP A 17 -16.58 -1.77 3.52
N VAL A 18 -17.52 -1.74 4.47
CA VAL A 18 -17.52 -2.65 5.62
C VAL A 18 -17.63 -4.05 5.04
N ILE A 19 -16.59 -4.87 5.25
CA ILE A 19 -16.65 -6.27 4.84
C ILE A 19 -17.78 -6.90 5.64
N CYS A 20 -18.88 -7.23 4.97
CA CYS A 20 -20.03 -7.83 5.62
C CYS A 20 -19.63 -9.16 6.28
N SER A 21 -20.15 -9.44 7.47
CA SER A 21 -19.91 -10.71 8.20
C SER A 21 -20.18 -11.95 7.34
N THR A 22 -21.22 -11.93 6.52
CA THR A 22 -21.53 -12.97 5.53
C THR A 22 -20.39 -13.19 4.51
N SER A 23 -19.65 -12.14 4.15
CA SER A 23 -18.47 -12.26 3.28
C SER A 23 -17.29 -12.91 3.99
N ILE A 24 -17.10 -12.64 5.27
CA ILE A 24 -16.04 -13.22 6.10
C ILE A 24 -16.29 -14.72 6.26
N GLU A 25 -17.51 -15.13 6.66
CA GLU A 25 -17.90 -16.53 6.78
C GLU A 25 -17.68 -17.30 5.47
N ARG A 26 -18.10 -16.73 4.34
CA ARG A 26 -17.88 -17.33 3.01
C ARG A 26 -16.39 -17.51 2.69
N ILE A 27 -15.54 -16.55 3.02
CA ILE A 27 -14.10 -16.62 2.80
C ILE A 27 -13.49 -17.73 3.65
N VAL A 28 -13.81 -17.77 4.95
CA VAL A 28 -13.29 -18.78 5.87
C VAL A 28 -13.74 -20.19 5.47
N THR A 29 -15.03 -20.37 5.15
CA THR A 29 -15.58 -21.65 4.70
C THR A 29 -14.96 -22.09 3.39
N GLY A 30 -14.89 -21.21 2.38
CA GLY A 30 -14.27 -21.51 1.10
C GLY A 30 -12.80 -21.89 1.21
N ARG A 31 -12.04 -21.17 2.05
CA ARG A 31 -10.65 -21.50 2.36
C ARG A 31 -10.51 -22.90 2.99
N ASN A 32 -11.35 -23.25 3.97
CA ASN A 32 -11.27 -24.54 4.64
C ASN A 32 -11.60 -25.68 3.69
N VAL A 33 -12.66 -25.55 2.89
CA VAL A 33 -13.04 -26.53 1.85
C VAL A 33 -11.92 -26.70 0.83
N ALA A 34 -11.28 -25.61 0.38
CA ALA A 34 -10.16 -25.70 -0.57
C ALA A 34 -8.98 -26.46 0.02
N LEU A 35 -8.63 -26.22 1.27
CA LEU A 35 -7.53 -26.94 1.94
C LEU A 35 -7.83 -28.42 2.12
N GLU A 36 -9.06 -28.78 2.50
CA GLU A 36 -9.51 -30.17 2.58
C GLU A 36 -9.38 -30.88 1.22
N GLN A 37 -9.85 -30.26 0.16
CA GLN A 37 -9.74 -30.82 -1.19
C GLN A 37 -8.29 -30.99 -1.63
N ILE A 38 -7.42 -30.03 -1.35
CA ILE A 38 -5.99 -30.11 -1.65
C ILE A 38 -5.36 -31.29 -0.89
N GLU A 39 -5.72 -31.49 0.37
CA GLU A 39 -5.23 -32.60 1.17
C GLU A 39 -5.61 -33.96 0.59
N VAL A 40 -6.88 -34.11 0.16
CA VAL A 40 -7.37 -35.32 -0.51
C VAL A 40 -6.62 -35.58 -1.82
N LEU A 41 -6.43 -34.54 -2.65
CA LEU A 41 -5.67 -34.65 -3.90
C LEU A 41 -4.22 -35.07 -3.66
N MET A 42 -3.57 -34.52 -2.64
CA MET A 42 -2.20 -34.90 -2.28
C MET A 42 -2.13 -36.36 -1.80
N GLN A 43 -3.14 -36.87 -1.09
CA GLN A 43 -3.23 -38.27 -0.74
C GLN A 43 -3.35 -39.17 -1.99
N GLN A 44 -4.27 -38.83 -2.88
CA GLN A 44 -4.48 -39.56 -4.13
C GLN A 44 -3.21 -39.62 -4.99
N LEU A 45 -2.48 -38.51 -5.09
CA LEU A 45 -1.17 -38.46 -5.78
C LEU A 45 -0.17 -39.41 -5.09
N GLY A 46 -0.18 -39.52 -3.76
CA GLY A 46 0.64 -40.47 -3.02
C GLY A 46 0.33 -41.91 -3.38
N ASP A 47 -0.94 -42.24 -3.44
CA ASP A 47 -1.41 -43.58 -3.79
C ASP A 47 -1.04 -43.95 -5.23
N VAL A 48 -1.24 -43.04 -6.17
CA VAL A 48 -0.79 -43.21 -7.58
C VAL A 48 0.71 -43.39 -7.69
N SER A 49 1.51 -42.62 -6.94
CA SER A 49 2.98 -42.80 -6.95
C SER A 49 3.39 -44.17 -6.41
N THR A 50 2.72 -44.65 -5.35
CA THR A 50 2.96 -45.96 -4.75
C THR A 50 2.61 -47.08 -5.78
N LEU A 51 1.43 -46.98 -6.42
CA LEU A 51 1.00 -47.90 -7.46
C LEU A 51 2.00 -47.95 -8.62
N THR A 52 2.43 -46.78 -9.10
CA THR A 52 3.38 -46.69 -10.23
C THR A 52 4.72 -47.34 -9.90
N ARG A 53 5.20 -47.20 -8.66
CA ARG A 53 6.42 -47.89 -8.18
C ARG A 53 6.25 -49.40 -8.15
N SER A 54 5.10 -49.92 -7.75
CA SER A 54 4.83 -51.35 -7.62
C SER A 54 4.84 -52.08 -8.97
N ILE A 55 4.54 -51.39 -10.06
CA ILE A 55 4.57 -51.94 -11.44
C ILE A 55 5.89 -51.66 -12.21
N GLY A 56 6.91 -51.18 -11.49
CA GLY A 56 8.22 -50.91 -12.07
C GLY A 56 8.34 -49.58 -12.81
N GLY A 57 7.29 -48.77 -12.77
CA GLY A 57 7.28 -47.41 -13.30
C GLY A 57 8.06 -46.46 -12.39
N LYS A 58 9.35 -46.26 -12.64
CA LYS A 58 10.11 -45.19 -12.01
C LYS A 58 9.61 -43.85 -12.53
N THR A 59 8.65 -43.22 -11.84
CA THR A 59 8.73 -41.87 -11.33
C THR A 59 8.81 -40.75 -12.36
N ALA A 60 8.11 -40.84 -13.49
CA ALA A 60 7.81 -39.63 -14.31
C ALA A 60 7.02 -38.61 -13.47
N LEU A 61 6.14 -39.10 -12.57
CA LEU A 61 5.38 -38.25 -11.67
C LEU A 61 6.27 -37.59 -10.61
N ASP A 62 7.18 -38.34 -9.97
CA ASP A 62 8.16 -37.81 -9.03
C ASP A 62 9.05 -36.74 -9.66
N TRP A 63 9.46 -36.95 -10.91
CA TRP A 63 10.29 -36.01 -11.64
C TRP A 63 9.53 -34.73 -12.03
N ALA A 64 8.32 -34.83 -12.55
CA ALA A 64 7.49 -33.71 -12.94
C ALA A 64 7.14 -32.83 -11.72
N MET A 65 6.84 -33.46 -10.58
CA MET A 65 6.53 -32.73 -9.34
C MET A 65 7.77 -32.15 -8.65
N LYS A 66 8.96 -32.65 -8.95
CA LYS A 66 10.22 -32.11 -8.44
C LYS A 66 10.62 -30.78 -9.08
N GLN A 67 10.31 -30.58 -10.35
CA GLN A 67 10.81 -29.41 -11.09
C GLN A 67 10.07 -28.10 -10.81
N ASP A 68 8.78 -28.14 -10.47
CA ASP A 68 7.96 -26.93 -10.35
C ASP A 68 7.94 -26.30 -8.96
N PHE A 69 8.48 -26.97 -7.94
CA PHE A 69 8.49 -26.44 -6.58
C PHE A 69 9.81 -25.78 -6.21
N ARG A 70 9.89 -24.45 -6.37
CA ARG A 70 11.03 -23.61 -5.98
C ARG A 70 11.37 -23.65 -4.48
N CYS A 71 10.55 -24.21 -3.64
CA CYS A 71 10.78 -24.28 -2.19
C CYS A 71 11.54 -25.54 -1.73
N GLY A 72 12.04 -26.38 -2.64
CA GLY A 72 12.83 -27.57 -2.32
C GLY A 72 12.08 -28.66 -1.53
N CYS A 73 10.78 -28.51 -1.32
CA CYS A 73 9.94 -29.48 -0.64
C CYS A 73 9.34 -30.45 -1.65
N TRP A 74 9.69 -31.72 -1.49
CA TRP A 74 9.08 -32.81 -2.24
C TRP A 74 7.64 -33.00 -1.74
N LEU A 75 6.63 -32.71 -2.58
CA LEU A 75 5.21 -32.81 -2.24
C LEU A 75 4.87 -34.16 -1.58
N MET A 76 5.54 -35.22 -1.99
CA MET A 76 5.27 -36.58 -1.57
C MET A 76 6.08 -37.03 -0.35
N GLU A 77 7.32 -36.53 -0.20
CA GLU A 77 8.21 -36.92 0.91
C GLU A 77 8.01 -36.05 2.14
N LYS A 78 7.51 -34.81 1.97
CA LYS A 78 7.32 -33.81 3.03
C LYS A 78 5.92 -33.19 2.99
N ARG A 79 4.90 -34.03 2.86
CA ARG A 79 3.49 -33.63 2.73
C ARG A 79 3.06 -32.58 3.77
N GLU A 80 3.43 -32.78 5.03
CA GLU A 80 3.08 -31.82 6.08
C GLU A 80 3.71 -30.45 5.87
N MET A 81 4.98 -30.40 5.43
CA MET A 81 5.64 -29.15 5.10
C MET A 81 5.02 -28.46 3.87
N ALA A 82 4.66 -29.27 2.86
CA ALA A 82 3.98 -28.78 1.66
C ALA A 82 2.60 -28.18 2.03
N MET A 83 1.81 -28.88 2.84
CA MET A 83 0.51 -28.38 3.31
C MET A 83 0.65 -27.10 4.13
N LYS A 84 1.64 -26.99 5.02
CA LYS A 84 1.91 -25.74 5.76
C LYS A 84 2.27 -24.59 4.80
N ALA A 85 3.07 -24.84 3.77
CA ALA A 85 3.42 -23.85 2.78
C ALA A 85 2.22 -23.41 1.93
N ILE A 86 1.40 -24.36 1.48
CA ILE A 86 0.17 -24.09 0.71
C ILE A 86 -0.81 -23.26 1.55
N THR A 87 -1.08 -23.69 2.78
CA THR A 87 -1.98 -22.98 3.71
C THR A 87 -1.52 -21.53 3.90
N ARG A 88 -0.24 -21.33 4.20
CA ARG A 88 0.33 -19.99 4.38
C ARG A 88 0.20 -19.14 3.12
N ASN A 89 0.43 -19.71 1.94
CA ASN A 89 0.30 -18.95 0.69
C ASN A 89 -1.16 -18.56 0.41
N ILE A 90 -2.11 -19.45 0.65
CA ILE A 90 -3.54 -19.16 0.52
C ILE A 90 -3.94 -18.06 1.52
N ASP A 91 -3.54 -18.18 2.79
CA ASP A 91 -3.84 -17.19 3.82
C ASP A 91 -3.24 -15.82 3.46
N ARG A 92 -2.01 -15.78 2.92
CA ARG A 92 -1.34 -14.56 2.43
C ARG A 92 -2.15 -13.87 1.34
N GLU A 93 -2.60 -14.60 0.33
CA GLU A 93 -3.38 -14.01 -0.76
C GLU A 93 -4.75 -13.52 -0.28
N ILE A 94 -5.40 -14.24 0.63
CA ILE A 94 -6.66 -13.80 1.24
C ILE A 94 -6.44 -12.50 2.03
N TRP A 95 -5.40 -12.40 2.87
CA TRP A 95 -5.08 -11.17 3.59
C TRP A 95 -4.79 -10.01 2.65
N ARG A 96 -4.08 -10.25 1.54
CA ARG A 96 -3.80 -9.24 0.53
C ARG A 96 -5.08 -8.72 -0.13
N ASP A 97 -6.00 -9.61 -0.47
CA ASP A 97 -7.29 -9.25 -1.06
C ASP A 97 -8.20 -8.50 -0.07
N LEU A 98 -8.29 -8.97 1.18
CA LEU A 98 -9.04 -8.30 2.24
C LEU A 98 -8.57 -6.87 2.48
N MET A 99 -7.26 -6.65 2.62
CA MET A 99 -6.68 -5.31 2.82
C MET A 99 -6.93 -4.39 1.62
N LYS A 100 -6.91 -4.93 0.41
CA LYS A 100 -7.21 -4.16 -0.79
C LYS A 100 -8.68 -3.76 -0.84
N LYS A 101 -9.59 -4.69 -0.57
CA LYS A 101 -11.06 -4.47 -0.61
C LYS A 101 -11.56 -3.58 0.51
N SER A 102 -10.94 -3.62 1.69
CA SER A 102 -11.32 -2.75 2.83
C SER A 102 -10.94 -1.29 2.67
N GLY A 103 -10.20 -0.92 1.63
CA GLY A 103 -9.69 0.43 1.46
C GLY A 103 -8.61 0.85 2.47
N MET A 104 -8.22 -0.01 3.42
CA MET A 104 -7.23 0.31 4.45
C MET A 104 -5.86 0.69 3.88
N LEU A 105 -5.49 0.11 2.73
CA LEU A 105 -4.24 0.46 2.05
C LEU A 105 -4.20 1.92 1.58
N SER A 106 -5.35 2.54 1.32
CA SER A 106 -5.40 3.95 0.90
C SER A 106 -5.13 4.93 2.04
N LEU A 107 -5.29 4.51 3.29
CA LEU A 107 -4.95 5.31 4.47
C LEU A 107 -3.44 5.28 4.80
N MET A 108 -2.71 4.30 4.27
CA MET A 108 -1.28 4.10 4.54
C MET A 108 -0.42 4.89 3.55
N ASP A 109 0.67 5.47 4.04
CA ASP A 109 1.74 5.96 3.17
C ASP A 109 2.54 4.80 2.55
N ALA A 110 3.45 5.09 1.62
CA ALA A 110 4.25 4.09 0.92
C ALA A 110 5.04 3.21 1.92
N GLN A 111 5.62 3.81 2.95
CA GLN A 111 6.40 3.10 3.96
C GLN A 111 5.55 2.11 4.76
N ALA A 112 4.36 2.52 5.19
CA ALA A 112 3.44 1.66 5.93
C ALA A 112 2.94 0.50 5.06
N ARG A 113 2.65 0.75 3.77
CA ARG A 113 2.28 -0.29 2.81
C ARG A 113 3.40 -1.31 2.59
N ASP A 114 4.63 -0.84 2.39
CA ASP A 114 5.79 -1.70 2.24
C ASP A 114 6.04 -2.55 3.48
N GLN A 115 5.86 -1.98 4.67
CA GLN A 115 5.98 -2.73 5.91
C GLN A 115 4.88 -3.80 6.04
N TRP A 116 3.64 -3.46 5.67
CA TRP A 116 2.55 -4.43 5.62
C TRP A 116 2.86 -5.60 4.68
N TYR A 117 3.31 -5.31 3.45
CA TYR A 117 3.66 -6.37 2.50
C TYR A 117 4.83 -7.21 2.98
N ARG A 118 5.87 -6.61 3.56
CA ARG A 118 6.98 -7.37 4.18
C ARG A 118 6.50 -8.29 5.30
N ASN A 119 5.59 -7.83 6.13
CA ASN A 119 5.00 -8.67 7.19
C ASN A 119 4.22 -9.85 6.59
N LEU A 120 3.48 -9.63 5.51
CA LEU A 120 2.79 -10.71 4.79
C LEU A 120 3.74 -11.72 4.13
N GLU A 121 4.93 -11.30 3.69
CA GLU A 121 5.96 -12.20 3.15
C GLU A 121 6.65 -13.03 4.25
N GLY A 122 6.53 -12.64 5.51
CA GLY A 122 7.05 -13.35 6.67
C GLY A 122 6.44 -14.73 6.88
N ASN A 123 6.93 -15.42 7.91
CA ASN A 123 6.45 -16.75 8.27
C ASN A 123 5.29 -16.71 9.27
N ASP A 124 5.12 -15.60 10.00
CA ASP A 124 4.17 -15.45 11.11
C ASP A 124 2.91 -14.67 10.68
N ILE A 125 2.26 -15.17 9.63
CA ILE A 125 1.00 -14.59 9.15
C ILE A 125 -0.14 -15.17 10.01
N PRO A 126 -1.07 -14.32 10.50
CA PRO A 126 -2.25 -14.81 11.17
C PRO A 126 -3.05 -15.75 10.26
N THR A 127 -3.45 -16.89 10.77
CA THR A 127 -4.33 -17.82 10.04
C THR A 127 -5.66 -17.15 9.73
N ILE A 128 -6.22 -17.45 8.57
CA ILE A 128 -7.54 -16.98 8.19
C ILE A 128 -8.60 -17.66 9.06
N SER A 129 -9.17 -16.87 9.96
CA SER A 129 -10.32 -17.21 10.79
C SER A 129 -11.17 -15.95 10.98
N GLU A 130 -12.45 -16.12 11.28
CA GLU A 130 -13.34 -15.00 11.55
C GLU A 130 -12.79 -14.08 12.66
N ALA A 131 -12.35 -14.67 13.78
CA ALA A 131 -11.79 -13.92 14.89
C ALA A 131 -10.55 -13.12 14.51
N ASN A 132 -9.62 -13.70 13.75
CA ASN A 132 -8.40 -13.02 13.33
C ASN A 132 -8.70 -11.89 12.31
N ILE A 133 -9.66 -12.11 11.41
CA ILE A 133 -10.08 -11.09 10.46
C ILE A 133 -10.71 -9.92 11.23
N LEU A 134 -11.70 -10.18 12.06
CA LEU A 134 -12.39 -9.15 12.83
C LEU A 134 -11.42 -8.36 13.72
N SER A 135 -10.60 -9.03 14.52
CA SER A 135 -9.65 -8.36 15.41
C SER A 135 -8.63 -7.50 14.65
N THR A 136 -8.16 -7.97 13.48
CA THR A 136 -7.22 -7.20 12.66
C THR A 136 -7.90 -5.94 12.11
N PHE A 137 -9.13 -6.04 11.61
CA PHE A 137 -9.85 -4.87 11.08
C PHE A 137 -10.32 -3.92 12.18
N GLU A 138 -10.70 -4.40 13.35
CA GLU A 138 -10.99 -3.56 14.51
C GLU A 138 -9.75 -2.74 14.92
N GLN A 139 -8.59 -3.37 15.05
CA GLN A 139 -7.33 -2.67 15.35
C GLN A 139 -6.99 -1.62 14.28
N LEU A 140 -7.11 -1.98 13.01
CA LEU A 140 -6.86 -1.06 11.91
C LEU A 140 -7.85 0.10 11.90
N HIS A 141 -9.12 -0.17 12.18
CA HIS A 141 -10.15 0.87 12.27
C HIS A 141 -9.90 1.82 13.44
N GLN A 142 -9.57 1.30 14.61
CA GLN A 142 -9.23 2.11 15.79
C GLN A 142 -7.98 2.98 15.53
N SER A 143 -6.98 2.44 14.84
CA SER A 143 -5.74 3.15 14.55
C SER A 143 -5.75 3.96 13.24
N LYS A 144 -6.86 3.98 12.48
CA LYS A 144 -6.89 4.63 11.15
C LYS A 144 -6.49 6.11 11.20
N GLY A 145 -6.94 6.84 12.22
CA GLY A 145 -6.60 8.25 12.41
C GLY A 145 -5.09 8.44 12.63
N GLU A 146 -4.50 7.64 13.52
CA GLU A 146 -3.07 7.69 13.82
C GLU A 146 -2.22 7.28 12.60
N VAL A 147 -2.65 6.27 11.85
CA VAL A 147 -1.97 5.82 10.61
C VAL A 147 -1.99 6.94 9.58
N PHE A 148 -3.13 7.61 9.41
CA PHE A 148 -3.26 8.73 8.50
C PHE A 148 -2.40 9.92 8.93
N GLU A 149 -2.48 10.36 10.19
CA GLU A 149 -1.67 11.47 10.72
C GLU A 149 -0.18 11.18 10.61
N ARG A 150 0.27 9.97 10.95
CA ARG A 150 1.66 9.55 10.77
C ARG A 150 2.09 9.61 9.30
N GLY A 151 1.22 9.20 8.39
CA GLY A 151 1.45 9.31 6.94
C GLY A 151 1.64 10.77 6.51
N VAL A 152 0.76 11.68 6.96
CA VAL A 152 0.89 13.12 6.69
C VAL A 152 2.25 13.65 7.17
N ILE A 153 2.68 13.27 8.38
CA ILE A 153 3.98 13.69 8.92
C ILE A 153 5.15 13.15 8.09
N ASN A 154 5.10 11.89 7.66
CA ASN A 154 6.14 11.28 6.82
C ASN A 154 6.25 11.98 5.47
N VAL A 155 5.12 12.26 4.82
CA VAL A 155 5.09 13.02 3.55
C VAL A 155 5.60 14.45 3.76
N PHE A 156 5.18 15.11 4.83
CA PHE A 156 5.65 16.46 5.16
C PHE A 156 7.18 16.48 5.34
N LYS A 157 7.74 15.63 6.17
CA LYS A 157 9.20 15.52 6.37
C LYS A 157 9.92 15.28 5.04
N GLY A 158 9.39 14.36 4.27
CA GLY A 158 9.99 13.96 3.02
C GLY A 158 9.98 15.01 1.91
N LEU A 159 8.99 15.90 1.88
CA LEU A 159 8.84 16.92 0.85
C LEU A 159 9.27 18.32 1.31
N SER A 160 8.89 18.73 2.52
CA SER A 160 9.21 20.07 3.01
C SER A 160 10.66 20.23 3.42
N TRP A 161 11.28 19.19 3.95
CA TRP A 161 12.70 19.24 4.35
C TRP A 161 13.67 18.94 3.20
N ASP A 162 13.15 18.62 2.05
CA ASP A 162 13.96 18.33 0.84
C ASP A 162 14.72 19.56 0.31
N TYR A 163 14.23 20.77 0.56
CA TYR A 163 14.84 21.98 0.04
C TYR A 163 14.86 23.12 1.07
N LYS A 164 16.01 23.81 1.17
CA LYS A 164 16.28 24.83 2.20
C LYS A 164 15.27 25.99 2.27
N SER A 165 14.64 26.35 1.15
CA SER A 165 13.65 27.44 1.11
C SER A 165 12.23 26.97 1.41
N ASN A 166 11.97 25.68 1.59
CA ASN A 166 10.69 25.18 2.07
C ASN A 166 10.53 25.54 3.55
N ASN A 167 9.29 25.75 3.97
CA ASN A 167 9.03 26.01 5.38
C ASN A 167 9.22 24.70 6.19
N PRO A 168 10.05 24.71 7.25
CA PRO A 168 10.35 23.50 8.03
C PRO A 168 9.22 23.09 8.99
N CYS A 169 8.21 23.93 9.21
CA CYS A 169 7.16 23.72 10.21
C CYS A 169 5.77 23.48 9.60
N LYS A 170 5.57 23.77 8.32
CA LYS A 170 4.28 23.61 7.62
C LYS A 170 4.46 23.52 6.11
N PHE A 171 3.49 22.98 5.41
CA PHE A 171 3.41 23.17 3.97
C PHE A 171 3.12 24.63 3.65
N GLY A 172 3.99 25.24 2.85
CA GLY A 172 3.73 26.55 2.26
C GLY A 172 2.78 26.44 1.06
N ARG A 173 2.40 27.58 0.50
CA ARG A 173 1.61 27.63 -0.75
C ARG A 173 2.30 26.89 -1.92
N LYS A 174 3.62 26.80 -1.86
CA LYS A 174 4.48 26.13 -2.83
C LYS A 174 5.58 25.40 -2.08
N ILE A 175 5.94 24.21 -2.54
CA ILE A 175 7.12 23.47 -2.10
C ILE A 175 8.06 23.23 -3.28
N ILE A 176 9.35 23.12 -2.98
CA ILE A 176 10.40 22.78 -3.95
C ILE A 176 10.89 21.37 -3.59
N VAL A 177 10.93 20.50 -4.58
CA VAL A 177 11.36 19.10 -4.44
C VAL A 177 12.51 18.85 -5.40
N THR A 178 13.56 18.18 -4.91
CA THR A 178 14.73 17.79 -5.72
C THR A 178 14.54 16.38 -6.27
N GLY A 179 15.13 16.09 -7.43
CA GLY A 179 15.15 14.75 -7.98
C GLY A 179 13.79 14.19 -8.41
N LEU A 180 12.76 15.03 -8.59
CA LEU A 180 11.46 14.55 -9.07
C LEU A 180 11.50 14.25 -10.58
N VAL A 181 12.25 15.01 -11.35
CA VAL A 181 12.43 14.84 -12.80
C VAL A 181 13.90 14.69 -13.13
N LYS A 182 14.19 14.09 -14.26
CA LYS A 182 15.50 14.07 -14.91
C LYS A 182 15.41 14.76 -16.27
N TYR A 183 16.53 15.26 -16.76
CA TYR A 183 16.65 15.84 -18.09
C TYR A 183 17.88 15.25 -18.78
N ASP A 184 17.68 14.68 -19.93
CA ASP A 184 18.73 14.08 -20.73
C ASP A 184 18.57 14.46 -22.22
N ARG A 185 19.34 13.85 -23.11
CA ARG A 185 19.27 14.08 -24.57
C ARG A 185 17.88 13.84 -25.17
N TRP A 186 17.01 13.12 -24.47
CA TRP A 186 15.66 12.79 -24.91
C TRP A 186 14.60 13.76 -24.35
N GLY A 187 15.03 14.72 -23.52
CA GLY A 187 14.17 15.68 -22.85
C GLY A 187 13.92 15.36 -21.38
N PHE A 188 12.81 15.86 -20.87
CA PHE A 188 12.38 15.57 -19.49
C PHE A 188 11.83 14.16 -19.37
N GLY A 189 12.05 13.55 -18.19
CA GLY A 189 11.41 12.31 -17.75
C GLY A 189 11.16 12.35 -16.25
N LEU A 190 10.16 11.64 -15.78
CA LEU A 190 9.92 11.46 -14.35
C LEU A 190 11.01 10.57 -13.75
N ASN A 191 11.49 10.94 -12.57
CA ASN A 191 12.44 10.11 -11.83
C ASN A 191 11.71 9.03 -11.04
N TRP A 192 12.20 7.78 -11.13
CA TRP A 192 11.67 6.67 -10.35
C TRP A 192 12.39 6.64 -8.99
N GLY A 193 11.68 7.01 -7.92
CA GLY A 193 12.26 7.05 -6.59
C GLY A 193 11.34 7.66 -5.54
N TRP A 194 11.86 7.84 -4.36
CA TRP A 194 11.15 8.29 -3.15
C TRP A 194 10.32 9.57 -3.33
N GLN A 195 10.77 10.50 -4.18
CA GLN A 195 10.06 11.77 -4.40
C GLN A 195 8.77 11.56 -5.19
N ARG A 196 8.79 10.60 -6.11
CA ARG A 196 7.60 10.18 -6.84
C ARG A 196 6.57 9.58 -5.88
N ASP A 197 6.99 8.64 -5.04
CA ASP A 197 6.10 7.97 -4.08
C ASP A 197 5.50 8.97 -3.08
N ARG A 198 6.31 9.91 -2.61
CA ARG A 198 5.84 11.00 -1.73
C ARG A 198 4.84 11.93 -2.40
N LEU A 199 5.00 12.22 -3.69
CA LEU A 199 4.04 13.02 -4.44
C LEU A 199 2.71 12.27 -4.61
N ALA A 200 2.75 10.97 -4.87
CA ALA A 200 1.56 10.13 -4.93
C ALA A 200 0.86 10.05 -3.55
N ASP A 201 1.63 9.90 -2.48
CA ASP A 201 1.09 9.90 -1.12
C ASP A 201 0.49 11.26 -0.73
N LEU A 202 1.10 12.37 -1.15
CA LEU A 202 0.56 13.72 -0.93
C LEU A 202 -0.81 13.88 -1.62
N GLU A 203 -0.94 13.46 -2.89
CA GLU A 203 -2.23 13.48 -3.58
C GLU A 203 -3.27 12.66 -2.85
N ARG A 204 -2.91 11.45 -2.43
CA ARG A 204 -3.79 10.55 -1.67
C ARG A 204 -4.33 11.23 -0.43
N MET A 205 -3.49 11.88 0.35
CA MET A 205 -3.88 12.56 1.57
C MET A 205 -4.80 13.74 1.31
N LEU A 206 -4.53 14.52 0.26
CA LEU A 206 -5.40 15.62 -0.14
C LEU A 206 -6.76 15.11 -0.62
N MET A 207 -6.81 13.99 -1.37
CA MET A 207 -8.06 13.38 -1.81
C MET A 207 -8.90 12.87 -0.62
N LEU A 208 -8.27 12.21 0.36
CA LEU A 208 -8.95 11.76 1.58
C LEU A 208 -9.52 12.94 2.39
N LEU A 209 -8.76 14.03 2.52
CA LEU A 209 -9.23 15.25 3.20
C LEU A 209 -10.33 16.00 2.42
N ASP A 210 -10.42 15.81 1.10
CA ASP A 210 -11.48 16.33 0.23
C ASP A 210 -12.71 15.41 0.18
N GLY A 211 -12.67 14.26 0.87
CA GLY A 211 -13.75 13.27 0.86
C GLY A 211 -13.91 12.56 -0.48
N LYS A 212 -12.87 12.53 -1.31
CA LYS A 212 -12.87 11.87 -2.61
C LYS A 212 -12.20 10.51 -2.57
N SER A 213 -12.59 9.63 -3.48
CA SER A 213 -11.91 8.35 -3.67
C SER A 213 -10.48 8.56 -4.12
N VAL A 214 -9.58 7.78 -3.53
CA VAL A 214 -8.16 7.80 -3.92
C VAL A 214 -7.99 7.18 -5.30
N PRO A 215 -7.31 7.84 -6.24
CA PRO A 215 -7.05 7.27 -7.55
C PRO A 215 -6.17 6.02 -7.47
N ASP A 216 -6.39 5.08 -8.37
CA ASP A 216 -5.49 3.92 -8.55
C ASP A 216 -4.08 4.43 -8.95
N ASN A 217 -3.05 3.66 -8.65
CA ASN A 217 -1.65 3.91 -9.06
C ASN A 217 -1.47 4.12 -10.57
N ARG A 218 -2.44 3.70 -11.37
CA ARG A 218 -2.48 3.91 -12.83
C ARG A 218 -3.04 5.27 -13.24
N ALA A 219 -3.66 6.00 -12.30
CA ALA A 219 -4.32 7.28 -12.54
C ALA A 219 -3.90 8.37 -11.55
N ASP A 220 -2.91 8.11 -10.70
CA ASP A 220 -2.38 9.09 -9.74
C ASP A 220 -1.63 10.23 -10.42
N VAL A 221 -1.33 11.28 -9.66
CA VAL A 221 -0.62 12.48 -10.16
C VAL A 221 0.72 12.13 -10.79
N THR A 222 1.40 11.09 -10.34
CA THR A 222 2.72 10.73 -10.88
C THR A 222 2.59 10.13 -12.27
N ARG A 223 1.54 9.36 -12.51
CA ARG A 223 1.27 8.82 -13.84
C ARG A 223 0.82 9.92 -14.80
N ARG A 224 -0.10 10.78 -14.36
CA ARG A 224 -0.55 11.93 -15.17
C ARG A 224 0.57 12.90 -15.50
N LEU A 225 1.49 13.14 -14.56
CA LEU A 225 2.68 13.97 -14.79
C LEU A 225 3.63 13.31 -15.79
N ASP A 226 3.86 12.01 -15.69
CA ASP A 226 4.72 11.25 -16.61
C ASP A 226 4.15 11.27 -18.03
N ASP A 227 2.86 10.99 -18.19
CA ASP A 227 2.16 11.06 -19.47
C ASP A 227 2.24 12.48 -20.07
N HIS A 228 2.00 13.53 -19.25
CA HIS A 228 2.14 14.92 -19.68
C HIS A 228 3.56 15.25 -20.18
N ILE A 229 4.59 14.81 -19.48
CA ILE A 229 6.00 15.03 -19.88
C ILE A 229 6.28 14.39 -21.24
N HIS A 230 5.76 13.20 -21.50
CA HIS A 230 5.97 12.48 -22.76
C HIS A 230 5.18 13.10 -23.93
N GLU A 231 3.95 13.54 -23.68
CA GLU A 231 3.06 14.11 -24.69
C GLU A 231 3.40 15.57 -25.02
N ASN A 232 3.92 16.33 -24.04
CA ASN A 232 4.15 17.77 -24.17
C ASN A 232 5.64 18.13 -24.02
N ARG A 233 6.50 17.56 -24.85
CA ARG A 233 7.97 17.70 -24.78
C ARG A 233 8.49 19.13 -24.75
N GLY A 234 7.73 20.11 -25.25
CA GLY A 234 8.07 21.57 -25.22
C GLY A 234 7.62 22.27 -23.95
N SER A 235 6.82 21.65 -23.11
CA SER A 235 6.33 22.20 -21.84
C SER A 235 7.20 21.78 -20.67
N ASN A 236 7.30 22.65 -19.67
CA ASN A 236 7.93 22.35 -18.38
C ASN A 236 6.97 22.63 -17.22
N CYS A 237 5.65 22.62 -17.49
CA CYS A 237 4.62 22.91 -16.52
C CYS A 237 3.42 21.97 -16.71
N TYR A 238 3.12 21.22 -15.68
CA TYR A 238 1.92 20.39 -15.55
C TYR A 238 0.92 21.08 -14.63
N GLU A 239 -0.37 20.93 -14.91
CA GLU A 239 -1.42 21.51 -14.08
C GLU A 239 -2.65 20.60 -14.07
N ASP A 240 -3.20 20.35 -12.86
CA ASP A 240 -4.44 19.65 -12.64
C ASP A 240 -5.30 20.32 -11.56
N GLY A 241 -6.31 19.64 -11.03
CA GLY A 241 -7.20 20.17 -9.99
C GLY A 241 -6.54 20.40 -8.63
N MET A 242 -5.46 19.71 -8.32
CA MET A 242 -4.76 19.76 -7.02
C MET A 242 -3.43 20.51 -7.10
N PHE A 243 -2.70 20.38 -8.20
CA PHE A 243 -1.33 20.83 -8.33
C PHE A 243 -1.09 21.64 -9.59
N LYS A 244 -0.13 22.59 -9.48
CA LYS A 244 0.61 23.13 -10.61
C LYS A 244 2.09 22.81 -10.37
N ILE A 245 2.69 22.00 -11.24
CA ILE A 245 4.06 21.50 -11.10
C ILE A 245 4.90 22.06 -12.22
N LYS A 246 5.83 22.97 -11.88
CA LYS A 246 6.84 23.48 -12.81
C LYS A 246 8.15 22.76 -12.55
N TYR A 247 8.71 22.11 -13.56
CA TYR A 247 9.92 21.31 -13.43
C TYR A 247 11.08 21.90 -14.27
N PHE A 248 12.31 21.59 -13.85
CA PHE A 248 13.53 22.23 -14.35
C PHE A 248 14.59 21.20 -14.71
N GLN A 249 15.48 21.55 -15.64
CA GLN A 249 16.56 20.69 -16.12
C GLN A 249 17.50 20.20 -15.01
N LYS A 250 17.61 20.94 -13.90
CA LYS A 250 18.38 20.54 -12.71
C LYS A 250 17.76 19.39 -11.92
N GLY A 251 16.62 18.85 -12.36
CA GLY A 251 15.90 17.80 -11.67
C GLY A 251 14.98 18.28 -10.55
N THR A 252 14.89 19.59 -10.31
CA THR A 252 13.97 20.16 -9.31
C THR A 252 12.59 20.39 -9.88
N ALA A 253 11.57 20.32 -9.01
CA ALA A 253 10.20 20.70 -9.32
C ALA A 253 9.63 21.66 -8.28
N HIS A 254 8.88 22.65 -8.73
CA HIS A 254 8.11 23.55 -7.89
C HIS A 254 6.66 23.09 -7.93
N ILE A 255 6.16 22.60 -6.82
CA ILE A 255 4.79 22.13 -6.66
C ILE A 255 4.00 23.24 -5.96
N THR A 256 3.06 23.85 -6.67
CA THR A 256 2.13 24.85 -6.14
C THR A 256 0.79 24.18 -5.90
N PHE A 257 0.27 24.32 -4.70
CA PHE A 257 -1.04 23.79 -4.32
C PHE A 257 -2.16 24.67 -4.87
N ARG A 258 -3.18 24.07 -5.46
CA ARG A 258 -4.36 24.76 -5.99
C ARG A 258 -5.54 24.76 -5.02
N ARG A 259 -5.49 23.94 -3.98
CA ARG A 259 -6.51 23.79 -2.96
C ARG A 259 -5.91 24.18 -1.58
N PRO A 260 -5.77 25.50 -1.29
CA PRO A 260 -5.14 25.95 -0.05
C PRO A 260 -5.88 25.46 1.20
N GLU A 261 -7.19 25.33 1.15
CA GLU A 261 -8.01 24.84 2.26
C GLU A 261 -7.68 23.40 2.67
N LEU A 262 -7.24 22.56 1.73
CA LEU A 262 -6.79 21.20 2.05
C LEU A 262 -5.37 21.22 2.64
N VAL A 263 -4.54 22.16 2.19
CA VAL A 263 -3.19 22.37 2.77
C VAL A 263 -3.30 22.84 4.20
N ASP A 264 -4.26 23.70 4.52
CA ASP A 264 -4.52 24.15 5.89
C ASP A 264 -4.90 22.97 6.78
N LYS A 265 -5.76 22.05 6.32
CA LYS A 265 -6.07 20.80 7.06
C LYS A 265 -4.84 19.92 7.30
N LEU A 266 -3.94 19.79 6.31
CA LEU A 266 -2.66 19.08 6.51
C LEU A 266 -1.80 19.79 7.54
N ASN A 267 -1.74 21.12 7.50
CA ASN A 267 -0.96 21.93 8.45
C ASN A 267 -1.53 21.85 9.87
N ASP A 268 -2.82 21.71 10.06
CA ASP A 268 -3.45 21.48 11.37
C ASP A 268 -2.98 20.15 11.98
N ILE A 269 -2.87 19.09 11.16
CA ILE A 269 -2.32 17.80 11.60
C ILE A 269 -0.85 17.93 11.98
N ILE A 270 -0.05 18.63 11.15
CA ILE A 270 1.37 18.86 11.41
C ILE A 270 1.55 19.66 12.71
N ALA A 271 0.72 20.69 12.93
CA ALA A 271 0.76 21.52 14.13
C ALA A 271 0.47 20.73 15.41
N ARG A 272 -0.49 19.81 15.37
CA ARG A 272 -0.78 18.92 16.51
C ARG A 272 0.38 17.99 16.83
N HIS A 273 1.09 17.52 15.82
CA HIS A 273 2.25 16.62 15.99
C HIS A 273 3.50 17.36 16.50
N TYR A 274 3.65 18.65 16.19
CA TYR A 274 4.78 19.50 16.59
C TYR A 274 4.32 20.73 17.37
N PRO A 275 3.77 20.58 18.58
CA PRO A 275 3.18 21.72 19.33
C PRO A 275 4.18 22.81 19.68
N GLY A 276 5.50 22.52 19.66
CA GLY A 276 6.57 23.50 19.92
C GLY A 276 7.13 24.20 18.68
N ALA A 277 6.87 23.73 17.48
CA ALA A 277 7.51 24.24 16.26
C ALA A 277 6.84 25.53 15.71
N LEU A 278 5.62 25.84 16.14
CA LEU A 278 4.87 27.03 15.73
C LEU A 278 5.09 28.25 16.64
N SER A 279 5.79 28.11 17.75
CA SER A 279 5.98 29.18 18.75
C SER A 279 7.17 30.09 18.48
N ALA A 280 7.97 29.84 17.44
CA ALA A 280 9.07 30.70 17.05
C ALA A 280 8.64 31.63 15.89
N ARG A 281 8.02 32.74 16.25
CA ARG A 281 8.01 33.96 15.43
C ARG A 281 9.17 34.86 15.85
#